data_b4810d3eb12cbd350f52bf61eed46d2e
#
_entry.id   b4810d3eb12cbd350f52bf61eed46d2e
#
_cell.length_a   1.000
_cell.length_b   1.000
_cell.length_c   1.000
_cell.angle_alpha   90.00
_cell.angle_beta   90.00
_cell.angle_gamma   90.00
#
_symmetry.space_group_name_H-M   'P 1'
#
loop_
_entity.id
_entity.type
_entity.pdbx_description
1 polymer ?
#
loop_
_entity_poly.entity_id
_entity_poly.type
_entity_poly.pdbx_seq_one_letter_code
_entity_poly.pdbx_strand_id
1 'polypeptide(L)'
;MIKLYNTMTREKKVFVPLKQGQVSMYICGPTVYNYIHIGNARSVVAFDTIRKYFEYRGYDVNFISNFTDVDDKIIKAASEANVSIETLVETYIQAFYDDTTKLGVKQATKNPRVLTYMSEIIDFIQVLIDKGFAYEANGDVFFRVKKSVGYGKLANKNIDELEAGASGRTGSAELAKEEVLDFALWKSSKTDEPSWESPWGAGRPGWHIECSVMATSILGDTIDIHGGGADLEFPHHTNEIAQSEGKTGQTFANYWLHNGFVTTADGEKMSKSLGNFTTVHDMLDVIDGQVLRFFLVSQHYRKPLVFTDASVQDAENNFKKIKHAYDKLNFEVKEKASEVPKVDPKIAEFRQAFIKEMDDDFNISNGLTVFYELIKYINLGHMSVDALALFNEILMIIGIEFEAPDMLDDEIEQLIAERQLARVNRDYQLADEIRGRLATKGIALLDTPDGVRWTRD
;
A
#
# COMPACT_ATOMS: atom_id res chain seq x y z
N MET A 1 -20.35 4.75 -10.77
CA MET A 1 -19.46 3.80 -11.50
C MET A 1 -18.02 4.26 -11.32
N ILE A 2 -17.17 3.36 -10.90
CA ILE A 2 -15.75 3.65 -10.66
C ILE A 2 -15.06 3.99 -11.99
N LYS A 3 -14.30 5.07 -12.02
CA LYS A 3 -13.44 5.46 -13.14
C LYS A 3 -12.00 5.38 -12.68
N LEU A 4 -11.12 4.83 -13.51
CA LEU A 4 -9.70 4.69 -13.23
C LEU A 4 -8.88 5.47 -14.26
N TYR A 5 -7.85 6.16 -13.81
CA TYR A 5 -6.82 6.66 -14.69
C TYR A 5 -5.90 5.49 -15.07
N ASN A 6 -5.86 5.16 -16.33
CA ASN A 6 -5.03 4.08 -16.85
C ASN A 6 -3.73 4.66 -17.41
N THR A 7 -2.59 4.35 -16.81
CA THR A 7 -1.27 4.80 -17.27
C THR A 7 -1.00 4.42 -18.74
N MET A 8 -1.47 3.24 -19.17
CA MET A 8 -1.30 2.78 -20.56
C MET A 8 -1.96 3.71 -21.59
N THR A 9 -3.13 4.24 -21.28
CA THR A 9 -3.89 5.10 -22.20
C THR A 9 -3.84 6.58 -21.81
N ARG A 10 -3.34 6.91 -20.62
CA ARG A 10 -3.28 8.25 -20.02
C ARG A 10 -4.65 8.96 -19.93
N GLU A 11 -5.70 8.17 -19.79
CA GLU A 11 -7.08 8.63 -19.72
C GLU A 11 -7.81 7.98 -18.52
N LYS A 12 -8.79 8.69 -17.97
CA LYS A 12 -9.75 8.12 -17.04
C LYS A 12 -10.84 7.36 -17.82
N LYS A 13 -11.02 6.08 -17.49
CA LYS A 13 -12.05 5.21 -18.08
C LYS A 13 -12.90 4.56 -17.00
N VAL A 14 -14.15 4.27 -17.36
CA VAL A 14 -15.02 3.46 -16.51
C VAL A 14 -14.38 2.08 -16.35
N PHE A 15 -14.26 1.64 -15.10
CA PHE A 15 -13.77 0.30 -14.80
C PHE A 15 -14.79 -0.75 -15.21
N VAL A 16 -14.34 -1.68 -16.01
CA VAL A 16 -15.12 -2.85 -16.45
C VAL A 16 -14.29 -4.09 -16.11
N PRO A 17 -14.70 -4.90 -15.13
CA PRO A 17 -13.94 -6.08 -14.73
C PRO A 17 -14.04 -7.18 -15.79
N LEU A 18 -13.03 -8.05 -15.85
CA LEU A 18 -13.02 -9.26 -16.67
C LEU A 18 -14.14 -10.23 -16.28
N LYS A 19 -14.42 -10.31 -14.97
CA LYS A 19 -15.52 -11.09 -14.42
C LYS A 19 -16.40 -10.20 -13.55
N GLN A 20 -17.69 -10.19 -13.85
CA GLN A 20 -18.64 -9.35 -13.11
C GLN A 20 -18.55 -9.60 -11.61
N GLY A 21 -18.40 -8.52 -10.84
CA GLY A 21 -18.30 -8.56 -9.37
C GLY A 21 -16.95 -9.00 -8.82
N GLN A 22 -15.96 -9.31 -9.68
CA GLN A 22 -14.61 -9.69 -9.26
C GLN A 22 -13.58 -8.71 -9.80
N VAL A 23 -12.45 -8.58 -9.10
CA VAL A 23 -11.29 -7.80 -9.53
C VAL A 23 -10.03 -8.62 -9.32
N SER A 24 -9.29 -8.89 -10.39
CA SER A 24 -7.94 -9.47 -10.32
C SER A 24 -6.91 -8.35 -10.30
N MET A 25 -6.11 -8.29 -9.24
CA MET A 25 -5.13 -7.23 -9.03
C MET A 25 -3.76 -7.80 -8.68
N TYR A 26 -2.74 -7.45 -9.46
CA TYR A 26 -1.35 -7.79 -9.18
C TYR A 26 -0.53 -6.52 -8.94
N ILE A 27 0.11 -6.44 -7.78
CA ILE A 27 0.95 -5.32 -7.38
C ILE A 27 2.37 -5.83 -7.13
N CYS A 28 3.35 -5.28 -7.86
CA CYS A 28 4.74 -5.64 -7.67
C CYS A 28 5.18 -5.35 -6.24
N GLY A 29 5.61 -6.39 -5.55
CA GLY A 29 6.04 -6.36 -4.16
C GLY A 29 7.53 -6.02 -3.98
N PRO A 30 8.01 -5.95 -2.75
CA PRO A 30 9.39 -5.58 -2.47
C PRO A 30 10.38 -6.72 -2.70
N THR A 31 11.64 -6.34 -2.99
CA THR A 31 12.79 -7.22 -2.81
C THR A 31 13.17 -7.27 -1.33
N VAL A 32 13.15 -8.45 -0.73
CA VAL A 32 13.24 -8.66 0.72
C VAL A 32 14.69 -8.80 1.21
N TYR A 33 15.46 -7.72 1.07
CA TYR A 33 16.85 -7.67 1.51
C TYR A 33 17.09 -6.67 2.66
N ASN A 34 16.06 -5.93 3.06
CA ASN A 34 16.09 -4.94 4.13
C ASN A 34 14.65 -4.55 4.51
N TYR A 35 14.48 -3.82 5.61
CA TYR A 35 13.22 -3.15 5.94
C TYR A 35 12.72 -2.30 4.78
N ILE A 36 11.40 -2.24 4.60
CA ILE A 36 10.79 -1.37 3.60
C ILE A 36 10.98 0.10 3.98
N HIS A 37 11.25 0.94 2.97
CA HIS A 37 11.31 2.38 3.16
C HIS A 37 9.95 3.03 2.94
N ILE A 38 9.81 4.29 3.35
CA ILE A 38 8.56 5.04 3.27
C ILE A 38 7.95 5.07 1.86
N GLY A 39 8.77 5.04 0.81
CA GLY A 39 8.32 4.95 -0.59
C GLY A 39 7.62 3.63 -0.91
N ASN A 40 8.11 2.50 -0.37
CA ASN A 40 7.43 1.20 -0.49
C ASN A 40 6.11 1.22 0.29
N ALA A 41 6.10 1.75 1.51
CA ALA A 41 4.90 1.88 2.32
C ALA A 41 3.83 2.72 1.62
N ARG A 42 4.22 3.79 0.91
CA ARG A 42 3.29 4.60 0.10
C ARG A 42 2.56 3.75 -0.94
N SER A 43 3.28 2.88 -1.64
CA SER A 43 2.69 1.95 -2.62
C SER A 43 1.76 0.95 -1.93
N VAL A 44 2.22 0.28 -0.88
CA VAL A 44 1.45 -0.71 -0.12
C VAL A 44 0.14 -0.10 0.40
N VAL A 45 0.19 1.07 1.05
CA VAL A 45 -0.98 1.77 1.60
C VAL A 45 -1.93 2.25 0.51
N ALA A 46 -1.40 2.78 -0.61
CA ALA A 46 -2.23 3.23 -1.73
C ALA A 46 -3.05 2.09 -2.32
N PHE A 47 -2.42 0.96 -2.63
CA PHE A 47 -3.11 -0.18 -3.22
C PHE A 47 -3.99 -0.94 -2.23
N ASP A 48 -3.66 -0.97 -0.94
CA ASP A 48 -4.56 -1.46 0.10
C ASP A 48 -5.84 -0.60 0.20
N THR A 49 -5.72 0.72 0.11
CA THR A 49 -6.87 1.64 0.10
C THR A 49 -7.74 1.45 -1.15
N ILE A 50 -7.12 1.28 -2.32
CA ILE A 50 -7.81 0.97 -3.58
C ILE A 50 -8.56 -0.36 -3.46
N ARG A 51 -7.91 -1.40 -2.92
CA ARG A 51 -8.54 -2.70 -2.65
C ARG A 51 -9.73 -2.57 -1.72
N LYS A 52 -9.57 -1.92 -0.57
CA LYS A 52 -10.64 -1.71 0.42
C LYS A 52 -11.82 -0.94 -0.19
N TYR A 53 -11.55 0.03 -1.07
CA TYR A 53 -12.62 0.73 -1.75
C TYR A 53 -13.37 -0.14 -2.76
N PHE A 54 -12.69 -0.99 -3.54
CA PHE A 54 -13.37 -1.98 -4.39
C PHE A 54 -14.23 -2.93 -3.57
N GLU A 55 -13.72 -3.45 -2.44
CA GLU A 55 -14.46 -4.31 -1.52
C GLU A 55 -15.69 -3.59 -0.95
N TYR A 56 -15.56 -2.33 -0.54
CA TYR A 56 -16.67 -1.47 -0.11
C TYR A 56 -17.74 -1.31 -1.21
N ARG A 57 -17.32 -1.25 -2.48
CA ARG A 57 -18.23 -1.18 -3.62
C ARG A 57 -18.80 -2.53 -4.04
N GLY A 58 -18.56 -3.57 -3.26
CA GLY A 58 -19.15 -4.91 -3.43
C GLY A 58 -18.40 -5.83 -4.39
N TYR A 59 -17.15 -5.52 -4.75
CA TYR A 59 -16.31 -6.42 -5.54
C TYR A 59 -15.58 -7.42 -4.64
N ASP A 60 -15.44 -8.66 -5.13
CA ASP A 60 -14.51 -9.65 -4.60
C ASP A 60 -13.13 -9.42 -5.22
N VAL A 61 -12.15 -9.02 -4.41
CA VAL A 61 -10.83 -8.62 -4.89
C VAL A 61 -9.80 -9.70 -4.63
N ASN A 62 -9.30 -10.33 -5.69
CA ASN A 62 -8.14 -11.21 -5.63
C ASN A 62 -6.86 -10.39 -5.76
N PHE A 63 -6.30 -9.99 -4.62
CA PHE A 63 -5.14 -9.11 -4.50
C PHE A 63 -3.86 -9.92 -4.31
N ILE A 64 -2.96 -9.88 -5.28
CA ILE A 64 -1.67 -10.57 -5.27
C ILE A 64 -0.54 -9.56 -5.18
N SER A 65 0.42 -9.80 -4.30
CA SER A 65 1.66 -9.03 -4.22
C SER A 65 2.82 -9.97 -3.88
N ASN A 66 3.84 -10.01 -4.72
CA ASN A 66 4.95 -10.96 -4.55
C ASN A 66 6.00 -10.51 -3.55
N PHE A 67 6.85 -11.45 -3.15
CA PHE A 67 8.17 -11.17 -2.62
C PHE A 67 9.24 -11.62 -3.61
N THR A 68 10.14 -10.71 -3.99
CA THR A 68 11.37 -11.08 -4.69
C THR A 68 12.36 -11.56 -3.64
N ASP A 69 12.55 -12.89 -3.58
CA ASP A 69 13.38 -13.61 -2.62
C ASP A 69 14.69 -14.14 -3.21
N VAL A 70 14.99 -13.80 -4.45
CA VAL A 70 16.27 -14.00 -5.12
C VAL A 70 16.65 -12.79 -5.98
N ASP A 71 17.74 -12.11 -5.65
CA ASP A 71 18.23 -10.92 -6.34
C ASP A 71 19.69 -10.62 -5.94
N ASP A 72 20.44 -9.89 -6.77
CA ASP A 72 21.81 -9.46 -6.48
C ASP A 72 21.94 -8.73 -5.12
N LYS A 73 20.93 -7.94 -4.77
CA LYS A 73 20.90 -7.19 -3.50
C LYS A 73 20.76 -8.10 -2.29
N ILE A 74 19.98 -9.20 -2.43
CA ILE A 74 19.82 -10.20 -1.36
C ILE A 74 21.11 -10.95 -1.14
N ILE A 75 21.77 -11.39 -2.23
CA ILE A 75 23.05 -12.11 -2.16
C ILE A 75 24.09 -11.23 -1.45
N LYS A 76 24.20 -9.97 -1.87
CA LYS A 76 25.13 -9.01 -1.27
C LYS A 76 24.80 -8.76 0.22
N ALA A 77 23.56 -8.50 0.56
CA ALA A 77 23.14 -8.22 1.94
C ALA A 77 23.38 -9.43 2.88
N ALA A 78 23.10 -10.65 2.41
CA ALA A 78 23.36 -11.87 3.19
C ALA A 78 24.85 -12.06 3.45
N SER A 79 25.70 -11.82 2.43
CA SER A 79 27.17 -11.87 2.57
C SER A 79 27.69 -10.80 3.55
N GLU A 80 27.21 -9.56 3.47
CA GLU A 80 27.60 -8.45 4.36
C GLU A 80 27.16 -8.72 5.81
N ALA A 81 25.98 -9.32 6.01
CA ALA A 81 25.46 -9.69 7.32
C ALA A 81 26.02 -11.01 7.87
N ASN A 82 26.78 -11.76 7.06
CA ASN A 82 27.29 -13.09 7.39
C ASN A 82 26.20 -14.07 7.83
N VAL A 83 25.07 -14.08 7.13
CA VAL A 83 23.93 -15.00 7.33
C VAL A 83 23.58 -15.72 6.04
N SER A 84 22.79 -16.79 6.12
CA SER A 84 22.27 -17.44 4.92
C SER A 84 21.24 -16.54 4.22
N ILE A 85 21.09 -16.67 2.89
CA ILE A 85 20.08 -15.96 2.11
C ILE A 85 18.68 -16.27 2.66
N GLU A 86 18.40 -17.52 2.97
CA GLU A 86 17.12 -17.95 3.54
C GLU A 86 16.82 -17.22 4.86
N THR A 87 17.78 -17.18 5.78
CA THR A 87 17.63 -16.46 7.05
C THR A 87 17.36 -14.98 6.85
N LEU A 88 18.08 -14.34 5.93
CA LEU A 88 17.88 -12.92 5.61
C LEU A 88 16.47 -12.67 5.06
N VAL A 89 16.05 -13.46 4.08
CA VAL A 89 14.76 -13.35 3.41
C VAL A 89 13.60 -13.54 4.41
N GLU A 90 13.63 -14.60 5.23
CA GLU A 90 12.58 -14.84 6.22
C GLU A 90 12.51 -13.69 7.25
N THR A 91 13.66 -13.17 7.68
CA THR A 91 13.71 -12.03 8.59
C THR A 91 12.97 -10.81 8.03
N TYR A 92 13.24 -10.44 6.77
CA TYR A 92 12.63 -9.24 6.18
C TYR A 92 11.21 -9.46 5.65
N ILE A 93 10.81 -10.69 5.33
CA ILE A 93 9.40 -11.02 5.09
C ILE A 93 8.60 -10.86 6.39
N GLN A 94 9.11 -11.39 7.52
CA GLN A 94 8.43 -11.22 8.80
C GLN A 94 8.34 -9.74 9.19
N ALA A 95 9.44 -8.98 9.06
CA ALA A 95 9.46 -7.55 9.32
C ALA A 95 8.46 -6.77 8.42
N PHE A 96 8.32 -7.18 7.15
CA PHE A 96 7.31 -6.60 6.27
C PHE A 96 5.88 -6.80 6.81
N TYR A 97 5.56 -8.01 7.27
CA TYR A 97 4.24 -8.27 7.84
C TYR A 97 4.02 -7.51 9.14
N ASP A 98 5.02 -7.46 10.03
CA ASP A 98 4.92 -6.76 11.31
C ASP A 98 4.70 -5.25 11.08
N ASP A 99 5.50 -4.62 10.22
CA ASP A 99 5.41 -3.20 9.92
C ASP A 99 4.09 -2.85 9.20
N THR A 100 3.68 -3.65 8.20
CA THR A 100 2.44 -3.39 7.45
C THR A 100 1.18 -3.66 8.28
N THR A 101 1.23 -4.57 9.24
CA THR A 101 0.15 -4.79 10.21
C THR A 101 -0.06 -3.55 11.08
N LYS A 102 1.02 -2.95 11.60
CA LYS A 102 0.95 -1.69 12.36
C LYS A 102 0.38 -0.54 11.54
N LEU A 103 0.57 -0.57 10.21
CA LEU A 103 -0.04 0.37 9.27
C LEU A 103 -1.51 0.03 8.92
N GLY A 104 -2.14 -0.98 9.52
CA GLY A 104 -3.52 -1.38 9.20
C GLY A 104 -3.72 -1.89 7.77
N VAL A 105 -2.66 -2.44 7.17
CA VAL A 105 -2.72 -3.03 5.82
C VAL A 105 -3.33 -4.42 5.88
N LYS A 106 -4.32 -4.67 5.04
CA LYS A 106 -4.93 -5.99 4.88
C LYS A 106 -3.95 -6.90 4.12
N GLN A 107 -3.64 -8.07 4.66
CA GLN A 107 -2.77 -9.02 3.98
C GLN A 107 -3.27 -9.35 2.57
N ALA A 108 -2.35 -9.53 1.64
CA ALA A 108 -2.67 -9.96 0.27
C ALA A 108 -3.39 -11.32 0.28
N THR A 109 -4.21 -11.58 -0.73
CA THR A 109 -4.82 -12.91 -0.92
C THR A 109 -3.74 -13.97 -1.06
N LYS A 110 -2.62 -13.63 -1.73
CA LYS A 110 -1.42 -14.45 -1.82
C LYS A 110 -0.19 -13.56 -1.97
N ASN A 111 0.89 -13.91 -1.29
CA ASN A 111 2.23 -13.35 -1.50
C ASN A 111 3.12 -14.44 -2.12
N PRO A 112 3.13 -14.61 -3.45
CA PRO A 112 4.00 -15.59 -4.10
C PRO A 112 5.47 -15.19 -3.96
N ARG A 113 6.35 -16.20 -3.90
CA ARG A 113 7.80 -16.05 -3.84
C ARG A 113 8.41 -16.57 -5.14
N VAL A 114 9.42 -15.89 -5.65
CA VAL A 114 10.08 -16.25 -6.91
C VAL A 114 10.60 -17.69 -6.88
N LEU A 115 11.22 -18.09 -5.78
CA LEU A 115 11.78 -19.43 -5.61
C LEU A 115 10.76 -20.56 -5.78
N THR A 116 9.48 -20.31 -5.51
CA THR A 116 8.42 -21.31 -5.66
C THR A 116 7.87 -21.42 -7.09
N TYR A 117 8.33 -20.54 -8.00
CA TYR A 117 7.90 -20.49 -9.40
C TYR A 117 9.04 -20.74 -10.39
N MET A 118 10.16 -21.32 -9.94
CA MET A 118 11.35 -21.48 -10.77
C MET A 118 11.10 -22.34 -12.02
N SER A 119 10.32 -23.42 -11.88
CA SER A 119 9.95 -24.29 -12.98
C SER A 119 9.12 -23.54 -14.03
N GLU A 120 8.11 -22.81 -13.56
CA GLU A 120 7.23 -22.01 -14.40
C GLU A 120 7.98 -20.86 -15.11
N ILE A 121 9.00 -20.31 -14.45
CA ILE A 121 9.89 -19.28 -15.05
C ILE A 121 10.67 -19.89 -16.21
N ILE A 122 11.28 -21.07 -16.01
CA ILE A 122 12.07 -21.75 -17.05
C ILE A 122 11.16 -22.09 -18.24
N ASP A 123 9.97 -22.65 -17.98
CA ASP A 123 9.00 -22.99 -19.02
C ASP A 123 8.54 -21.75 -19.79
N PHE A 124 8.29 -20.64 -19.07
CA PHE A 124 7.89 -19.37 -19.68
C PHE A 124 8.96 -18.84 -20.64
N ILE A 125 10.22 -18.85 -20.21
CA ILE A 125 11.35 -18.40 -21.01
C ILE A 125 11.52 -19.31 -22.25
N GLN A 126 11.35 -20.62 -22.08
CA GLN A 126 11.43 -21.56 -23.22
C GLN A 126 10.37 -21.24 -24.28
N VAL A 127 9.13 -20.95 -23.87
CA VAL A 127 8.06 -20.53 -24.80
C VAL A 127 8.43 -19.23 -25.54
N LEU A 128 9.08 -18.28 -24.86
CA LEU A 128 9.55 -17.04 -25.52
C LEU A 128 10.65 -17.33 -26.55
N ILE A 129 11.57 -18.26 -26.27
CA ILE A 129 12.60 -18.69 -27.21
C ILE A 129 11.95 -19.35 -28.41
N ASP A 130 11.05 -20.32 -28.21
CA ASP A 130 10.38 -21.07 -29.27
C ASP A 130 9.57 -20.15 -30.22
N LYS A 131 9.00 -19.06 -29.66
CA LYS A 131 8.29 -18.03 -30.43
C LYS A 131 9.23 -16.96 -31.03
N GLY A 132 10.53 -17.03 -30.78
CA GLY A 132 11.54 -16.12 -31.31
C GLY A 132 11.59 -14.76 -30.61
N PHE A 133 10.88 -14.59 -29.47
CA PHE A 133 10.97 -13.37 -28.64
C PHE A 133 12.20 -13.34 -27.74
N ALA A 134 12.87 -14.48 -27.54
CA ALA A 134 14.08 -14.57 -26.74
C ALA A 134 15.17 -15.37 -27.46
N TYR A 135 16.40 -15.27 -26.96
CA TYR A 135 17.57 -16.00 -27.46
C TYR A 135 18.57 -16.26 -26.34
N GLU A 136 19.31 -17.35 -26.45
CA GLU A 136 20.40 -17.71 -25.57
C GLU A 136 21.72 -17.15 -26.11
N ALA A 137 22.53 -16.62 -25.22
CA ALA A 137 23.88 -16.17 -25.52
C ALA A 137 24.82 -16.37 -24.30
N ASN A 138 25.76 -17.30 -24.44
CA ASN A 138 26.77 -17.61 -23.40
C ASN A 138 26.19 -18.04 -22.04
N GLY A 139 25.05 -18.76 -22.04
CA GLY A 139 24.36 -19.20 -20.84
C GLY A 139 23.38 -18.19 -20.24
N ASP A 140 23.38 -16.96 -20.74
CA ASP A 140 22.35 -15.96 -20.47
C ASP A 140 21.20 -16.10 -21.48
N VAL A 141 19.97 -15.72 -21.11
CA VAL A 141 18.86 -15.60 -22.05
C VAL A 141 18.35 -14.17 -22.04
N PHE A 142 18.22 -13.59 -23.23
CA PHE A 142 17.78 -12.21 -23.44
C PHE A 142 16.46 -12.14 -24.20
N PHE A 143 15.63 -11.16 -23.86
CA PHE A 143 14.40 -10.81 -24.58
C PHE A 143 14.75 -9.85 -25.73
N ARG A 144 14.21 -10.12 -26.94
CA ARG A 144 14.35 -9.26 -28.12
C ARG A 144 13.35 -8.12 -28.09
N VAL A 145 13.75 -6.96 -27.61
CA VAL A 145 12.87 -5.78 -27.47
C VAL A 145 12.23 -5.36 -28.80
N LYS A 146 12.97 -5.40 -29.91
CA LYS A 146 12.45 -5.04 -31.24
C LYS A 146 11.34 -5.97 -31.77
N LYS A 147 11.13 -7.14 -31.16
CA LYS A 147 10.01 -8.03 -31.47
C LYS A 147 8.71 -7.62 -30.77
N SER A 148 8.79 -6.84 -29.69
CA SER A 148 7.61 -6.39 -28.93
C SER A 148 7.02 -5.14 -29.59
N VAL A 149 5.87 -5.30 -30.21
CA VAL A 149 5.14 -4.19 -30.84
C VAL A 149 4.64 -3.24 -29.75
N GLY A 150 5.01 -1.95 -29.86
CA GLY A 150 4.59 -0.93 -28.89
C GLY A 150 5.40 -0.92 -27.59
N TYR A 151 6.58 -1.53 -27.58
CA TYR A 151 7.49 -1.41 -26.45
C TYR A 151 7.75 0.06 -26.07
N GLY A 152 7.71 0.38 -24.78
CA GLY A 152 7.84 1.74 -24.26
C GLY A 152 6.53 2.52 -24.19
N LYS A 153 5.42 2.03 -24.76
CA LYS A 153 4.12 2.74 -24.77
C LYS A 153 3.62 3.08 -23.36
N LEU A 154 3.77 2.18 -22.39
CA LEU A 154 3.38 2.43 -21.00
C LEU A 154 4.04 3.68 -20.44
N ALA A 155 5.36 3.82 -20.65
CA ALA A 155 6.15 4.94 -20.18
C ALA A 155 6.13 6.15 -21.14
N ASN A 156 5.35 6.09 -22.22
CA ASN A 156 5.30 7.11 -23.26
C ASN A 156 6.69 7.43 -23.85
N LYS A 157 7.49 6.40 -24.09
CA LYS A 157 8.83 6.49 -24.68
C LYS A 157 8.86 5.73 -25.99
N ASN A 158 9.61 6.21 -26.94
CA ASN A 158 9.89 5.47 -28.16
C ASN A 158 11.23 4.71 -28.06
N ILE A 159 11.42 3.68 -28.91
CA ILE A 159 12.60 2.84 -28.89
C ILE A 159 13.87 3.64 -29.17
N ASP A 160 13.84 4.58 -30.12
CA ASP A 160 15.01 5.38 -30.52
C ASP A 160 15.52 6.26 -29.36
N GLU A 161 14.60 6.85 -28.56
CA GLU A 161 14.96 7.63 -27.37
C GLU A 161 15.58 6.72 -26.28
N LEU A 162 15.08 5.50 -26.15
CA LEU A 162 15.59 4.54 -25.19
C LEU A 162 16.98 4.03 -25.59
N GLU A 163 17.23 3.77 -26.88
CA GLU A 163 18.54 3.38 -27.42
C GLU A 163 19.59 4.46 -27.20
N ALA A 164 19.24 5.74 -27.42
CA ALA A 164 20.12 6.87 -27.18
C ALA A 164 20.54 6.97 -25.71
N GLY A 165 19.62 6.67 -24.76
CA GLY A 165 19.89 6.67 -23.31
C GLY A 165 20.66 5.44 -22.81
N ALA A 166 20.71 4.36 -23.59
CA ALA A 166 21.34 3.09 -23.19
C ALA A 166 22.80 2.94 -23.70
N SER A 167 23.24 3.74 -24.64
CA SER A 167 24.52 3.63 -25.37
C SER A 167 25.80 3.79 -24.54
N GLY A 168 25.70 4.03 -23.22
CA GLY A 168 26.86 4.16 -22.30
C GLY A 168 27.15 2.93 -21.42
N ARG A 169 26.39 1.82 -21.58
CA ARG A 169 26.56 0.63 -20.74
C ARG A 169 27.65 -0.28 -21.30
N THR A 170 28.66 -0.61 -20.47
CA THR A 170 29.78 -1.48 -20.82
C THR A 170 29.90 -2.62 -19.81
N GLY A 171 29.85 -3.86 -20.29
CA GLY A 171 30.05 -5.07 -19.49
C GLY A 171 30.03 -6.32 -20.37
N SER A 172 30.52 -7.46 -19.87
CA SER A 172 30.59 -8.70 -20.66
C SER A 172 29.20 -9.20 -21.08
N ALA A 173 28.18 -9.02 -20.23
CA ALA A 173 26.79 -9.35 -20.54
C ALA A 173 26.19 -8.41 -21.61
N GLU A 174 26.60 -7.14 -21.65
CA GLU A 174 26.17 -6.19 -22.68
C GLU A 174 26.71 -6.53 -24.07
N LEU A 175 27.91 -7.12 -24.13
CA LEU A 175 28.55 -7.55 -25.39
C LEU A 175 27.88 -8.81 -26.00
N ALA A 176 27.13 -9.55 -25.22
CA ALA A 176 26.41 -10.75 -25.67
C ALA A 176 25.02 -10.46 -26.25
N LYS A 177 24.51 -9.23 -26.11
CA LYS A 177 23.19 -8.83 -26.61
C LYS A 177 23.19 -8.60 -28.13
N GLU A 178 22.09 -9.01 -28.80
CA GLU A 178 21.84 -8.65 -30.19
C GLU A 178 21.59 -7.14 -30.35
N GLU A 179 20.85 -6.55 -29.38
CA GLU A 179 20.49 -5.15 -29.36
C GLU A 179 20.66 -4.56 -27.95
N VAL A 180 21.01 -3.28 -27.88
CA VAL A 180 21.37 -2.59 -26.61
C VAL A 180 20.21 -2.56 -25.60
N LEU A 181 18.95 -2.58 -26.06
CA LEU A 181 17.77 -2.57 -25.20
C LEU A 181 17.34 -3.96 -24.73
N ASP A 182 17.89 -5.03 -25.31
CA ASP A 182 17.55 -6.39 -24.91
C ASP A 182 17.86 -6.56 -23.41
N PHE A 183 17.01 -7.26 -22.71
CA PHE A 183 17.13 -7.41 -21.27
C PHE A 183 17.13 -8.90 -20.86
N ALA A 184 17.82 -9.20 -19.77
CA ALA A 184 17.99 -10.57 -19.31
C ALA A 184 16.71 -11.16 -18.78
N LEU A 185 16.36 -12.35 -19.25
CA LEU A 185 15.32 -13.25 -18.73
C LEU A 185 15.92 -14.29 -17.78
N TRP A 186 17.13 -14.77 -18.11
CA TRP A 186 17.92 -15.70 -17.33
C TRP A 186 19.36 -15.21 -17.32
N LYS A 187 20.00 -15.28 -16.15
CA LYS A 187 21.39 -14.90 -15.95
C LYS A 187 22.19 -16.13 -15.55
N SER A 188 23.23 -16.48 -16.28
CA SER A 188 24.17 -17.53 -15.90
C SER A 188 24.79 -17.25 -14.53
N SER A 189 24.90 -18.30 -13.72
CA SER A 189 25.46 -18.18 -12.36
C SER A 189 26.97 -17.95 -12.40
N LYS A 190 27.45 -17.11 -11.48
CA LYS A 190 28.87 -17.02 -11.16
C LYS A 190 29.22 -18.04 -10.06
N THR A 191 30.52 -18.26 -9.86
CA THR A 191 31.03 -19.09 -8.78
C THR A 191 30.48 -18.56 -7.45
N ASP A 192 29.95 -19.46 -6.61
CA ASP A 192 29.39 -19.19 -5.27
C ASP A 192 28.07 -18.39 -5.24
N GLU A 193 27.40 -18.18 -6.39
CA GLU A 193 26.03 -17.63 -6.41
C GLU A 193 24.98 -18.76 -6.37
N PRO A 194 23.80 -18.53 -5.74
CA PRO A 194 22.67 -19.42 -5.85
C PRO A 194 22.26 -19.61 -7.31
N SER A 195 22.05 -20.85 -7.71
CA SER A 195 21.70 -21.16 -9.10
C SER A 195 20.75 -22.34 -9.18
N TRP A 196 20.01 -22.37 -10.28
CA TRP A 196 19.08 -23.42 -10.64
C TRP A 196 19.43 -23.97 -12.01
N GLU A 197 19.29 -25.27 -12.16
CA GLU A 197 19.48 -25.92 -13.46
C GLU A 197 18.43 -25.48 -14.48
N SER A 198 18.86 -25.19 -15.69
CA SER A 198 18.00 -24.83 -16.80
C SER A 198 18.51 -25.41 -18.10
N PRO A 199 17.74 -25.42 -19.21
CA PRO A 199 18.21 -25.84 -20.52
C PRO A 199 19.42 -25.04 -21.04
N TRP A 200 19.67 -23.84 -20.51
CA TRP A 200 20.74 -22.91 -20.89
C TRP A 200 21.93 -22.96 -19.94
N GLY A 201 21.87 -23.83 -18.94
CA GLY A 201 22.88 -23.98 -17.87
C GLY A 201 22.40 -23.47 -16.53
N ALA A 202 23.25 -23.63 -15.51
CA ALA A 202 22.98 -23.15 -14.17
C ALA A 202 22.93 -21.63 -14.12
N GLY A 203 21.87 -21.09 -13.49
CA GLY A 203 21.64 -19.65 -13.45
C GLY A 203 20.48 -19.25 -12.56
N ARG A 204 20.00 -18.05 -12.73
CA ARG A 204 18.87 -17.46 -12.00
C ARG A 204 18.03 -16.52 -12.88
N PRO A 205 16.77 -16.27 -12.53
CA PRO A 205 15.89 -15.43 -13.32
C PRO A 205 16.37 -13.97 -13.36
N GLY A 206 16.04 -13.28 -14.44
CA GLY A 206 16.07 -11.83 -14.51
C GLY A 206 14.90 -11.24 -13.70
N TRP A 207 15.08 -10.03 -13.17
CA TRP A 207 14.12 -9.40 -12.28
C TRP A 207 12.71 -9.20 -12.87
N HIS A 208 12.59 -9.02 -14.18
CA HIS A 208 11.31 -8.69 -14.82
C HIS A 208 10.43 -9.90 -15.09
N ILE A 209 11.04 -11.09 -15.32
CA ILE A 209 10.29 -12.30 -15.65
C ILE A 209 9.49 -12.85 -14.45
N GLU A 210 9.94 -12.56 -13.24
CA GLU A 210 9.35 -13.03 -12.00
C GLU A 210 7.87 -12.66 -11.89
N CYS A 211 7.56 -11.36 -12.00
CA CYS A 211 6.20 -10.84 -11.89
C CYS A 211 5.31 -11.29 -13.05
N SER A 212 5.85 -11.34 -14.28
CA SER A 212 5.12 -11.86 -15.44
C SER A 212 4.65 -13.29 -15.22
N VAL A 213 5.52 -14.16 -14.70
CA VAL A 213 5.22 -15.56 -14.44
C VAL A 213 4.24 -15.71 -13.30
N MET A 214 4.50 -15.07 -12.15
CA MET A 214 3.64 -15.20 -10.97
C MET A 214 2.23 -14.63 -11.23
N ALA A 215 2.13 -13.48 -11.92
CA ALA A 215 0.84 -12.88 -12.27
C ALA A 215 0.03 -13.78 -13.20
N THR A 216 0.62 -14.23 -14.29
CA THR A 216 -0.09 -15.07 -15.28
C THR A 216 -0.43 -16.46 -14.73
N SER A 217 0.43 -17.05 -13.90
CA SER A 217 0.19 -18.36 -13.28
C SER A 217 -0.95 -18.35 -12.25
N ILE A 218 -1.15 -17.22 -11.54
CA ILE A 218 -2.14 -17.11 -10.47
C ILE A 218 -3.46 -16.53 -10.96
N LEU A 219 -3.40 -15.50 -11.81
CA LEU A 219 -4.56 -14.71 -12.21
C LEU A 219 -5.02 -14.97 -13.64
N GLY A 220 -4.20 -15.65 -14.46
CA GLY A 220 -4.46 -15.92 -15.87
C GLY A 220 -3.75 -14.96 -16.82
N ASP A 221 -3.84 -15.23 -18.12
CA ASP A 221 -3.10 -14.51 -19.16
C ASP A 221 -3.43 -13.02 -19.25
N THR A 222 -4.64 -12.64 -18.88
CA THR A 222 -5.10 -11.24 -18.79
C THR A 222 -5.65 -10.97 -17.40
N ILE A 223 -5.22 -9.86 -16.80
CA ILE A 223 -5.68 -9.42 -15.47
C ILE A 223 -6.39 -8.07 -15.55
N ASP A 224 -7.22 -7.75 -14.55
CA ASP A 224 -7.90 -6.45 -14.53
C ASP A 224 -6.91 -5.31 -14.30
N ILE A 225 -6.17 -5.37 -13.18
CA ILE A 225 -5.31 -4.28 -12.72
C ILE A 225 -3.90 -4.79 -12.43
N HIS A 226 -2.90 -4.11 -13.01
CA HIS A 226 -1.51 -4.22 -12.61
C HIS A 226 -1.01 -2.89 -12.10
N GLY A 227 -0.21 -2.87 -11.03
CA GLY A 227 0.26 -1.61 -10.46
C GLY A 227 1.51 -1.70 -9.60
N GLY A 228 1.98 -0.52 -9.21
CA GLY A 228 3.16 -0.32 -8.37
C GLY A 228 3.59 1.13 -8.31
N GLY A 229 4.81 1.41 -7.88
CA GLY A 229 5.39 2.75 -7.91
C GLY A 229 5.60 3.27 -9.34
N ALA A 230 5.55 4.57 -9.53
CA ALA A 230 5.77 5.20 -10.85
C ALA A 230 7.16 4.90 -11.46
N ASP A 231 8.14 4.54 -10.64
CA ASP A 231 9.46 4.09 -11.08
C ASP A 231 9.44 2.71 -11.75
N LEU A 232 8.38 1.93 -11.57
CA LEU A 232 8.22 0.64 -12.23
C LEU A 232 7.63 0.75 -13.64
N GLU A 233 7.05 1.91 -14.05
CA GLU A 233 6.55 2.09 -15.40
C GLU A 233 7.61 1.70 -16.45
N PHE A 234 8.87 2.11 -16.19
CA PHE A 234 10.02 1.75 -17.00
C PHE A 234 11.27 1.55 -16.13
N PRO A 235 12.03 0.44 -16.33
CA PRO A 235 11.80 -0.58 -17.37
C PRO A 235 10.85 -1.73 -16.93
N HIS A 236 10.54 -1.91 -15.64
CA HIS A 236 10.00 -3.15 -15.08
C HIS A 236 8.65 -3.55 -15.71
N HIS A 237 7.61 -2.75 -15.56
CA HIS A 237 6.27 -3.05 -16.12
C HIS A 237 6.25 -3.08 -17.65
N THR A 238 7.07 -2.22 -18.31
CA THR A 238 7.23 -2.26 -19.77
C THR A 238 7.80 -3.60 -20.23
N ASN A 239 8.76 -4.15 -19.48
CA ASN A 239 9.34 -5.47 -19.78
C ASN A 239 8.36 -6.60 -19.47
N GLU A 240 7.58 -6.50 -18.40
CA GLU A 240 6.53 -7.48 -18.08
C GLU A 240 5.46 -7.57 -19.18
N ILE A 241 5.03 -6.42 -19.74
CA ILE A 241 4.13 -6.39 -20.88
C ILE A 241 4.73 -7.15 -22.05
N ALA A 242 5.99 -6.85 -22.41
CA ALA A 242 6.66 -7.47 -23.53
C ALA A 242 6.79 -9.00 -23.35
N GLN A 243 7.14 -9.46 -22.16
CA GLN A 243 7.24 -10.86 -21.79
C GLN A 243 5.88 -11.58 -21.86
N SER A 244 4.88 -11.04 -21.16
CA SER A 244 3.57 -11.68 -21.03
C SER A 244 2.82 -11.71 -22.35
N GLU A 245 2.79 -10.58 -23.07
CA GLU A 245 2.13 -10.50 -24.38
C GLU A 245 2.90 -11.27 -25.47
N GLY A 246 4.22 -11.32 -25.40
CA GLY A 246 5.04 -12.18 -26.26
C GLY A 246 4.74 -13.66 -26.06
N LYS A 247 4.56 -14.11 -24.82
CA LYS A 247 4.17 -15.50 -24.52
C LYS A 247 2.74 -15.82 -24.93
N THR A 248 1.78 -14.99 -24.50
CA THR A 248 0.35 -15.33 -24.59
C THR A 248 -0.30 -14.87 -25.90
N GLY A 249 0.19 -13.77 -26.49
CA GLY A 249 -0.45 -13.08 -27.59
C GLY A 249 -1.71 -12.30 -27.18
N GLN A 250 -1.94 -12.12 -25.88
CA GLN A 250 -3.09 -11.43 -25.31
C GLN A 250 -2.62 -10.22 -24.50
N THR A 251 -3.50 -9.23 -24.31
CA THR A 251 -3.25 -8.09 -23.41
C THR A 251 -2.99 -8.59 -22.00
N PHE A 252 -1.88 -8.18 -21.40
CA PHE A 252 -1.47 -8.64 -20.07
C PHE A 252 -2.35 -8.03 -18.96
N ALA A 253 -2.54 -6.71 -18.95
CA ALA A 253 -3.41 -6.04 -17.99
C ALA A 253 -4.28 -4.97 -18.65
N ASN A 254 -5.57 -4.92 -18.27
CA ASN A 254 -6.52 -3.95 -18.82
C ASN A 254 -6.28 -2.54 -18.27
N TYR A 255 -5.88 -2.44 -16.98
CA TYR A 255 -5.63 -1.18 -16.30
C TYR A 255 -4.26 -1.20 -15.62
N TRP A 256 -3.49 -0.14 -15.85
CA TRP A 256 -2.18 0.11 -15.25
C TRP A 256 -2.27 1.27 -14.28
N LEU A 257 -2.03 1.02 -12.98
CA LEU A 257 -2.10 2.03 -11.94
C LEU A 257 -0.73 2.24 -11.32
N HIS A 258 -0.29 3.51 -11.23
CA HIS A 258 0.98 3.86 -10.63
C HIS A 258 0.80 4.93 -9.56
N ASN A 259 1.38 4.69 -8.38
CA ASN A 259 1.39 5.69 -7.32
C ASN A 259 2.59 6.62 -7.44
N GLY A 260 2.37 7.88 -7.03
CA GLY A 260 3.42 8.89 -6.97
C GLY A 260 4.48 8.60 -5.89
N PHE A 261 5.65 9.21 -6.06
CA PHE A 261 6.78 9.06 -5.15
C PHE A 261 6.53 9.72 -3.78
N VAL A 262 7.30 9.28 -2.79
CA VAL A 262 7.58 10.10 -1.61
C VAL A 262 8.82 10.94 -1.90
N THR A 263 8.71 12.24 -1.65
CA THR A 263 9.75 13.22 -1.95
C THR A 263 10.14 14.00 -0.70
N THR A 264 11.34 14.53 -0.69
CA THR A 264 11.79 15.54 0.28
C THR A 264 11.11 16.88 0.02
N ALA A 265 11.34 17.86 0.89
CA ALA A 265 10.83 19.24 0.72
C ALA A 265 11.28 19.89 -0.59
N ASP A 266 12.46 19.55 -1.07
CA ASP A 266 13.05 20.07 -2.32
C ASP A 266 12.53 19.33 -3.57
N GLY A 267 11.62 18.37 -3.38
CA GLY A 267 11.03 17.58 -4.47
C GLY A 267 11.89 16.41 -4.95
N GLU A 268 13.04 16.14 -4.32
CA GLU A 268 13.85 14.96 -4.64
C GLU A 268 13.15 13.67 -4.18
N LYS A 269 13.22 12.62 -5.01
CA LYS A 269 12.72 11.30 -4.64
C LYS A 269 13.49 10.76 -3.43
N MET A 270 12.78 10.30 -2.42
CA MET A 270 13.39 9.53 -1.33
C MET A 270 13.72 8.12 -1.81
N SER A 271 14.98 7.76 -1.75
CA SER A 271 15.44 6.43 -2.16
C SER A 271 16.71 6.01 -1.42
N LYS A 272 16.92 4.69 -1.31
CA LYS A 272 18.09 4.12 -0.67
C LYS A 272 19.39 4.49 -1.39
N SER A 273 19.36 4.57 -2.71
CA SER A 273 20.53 4.92 -3.53
C SER A 273 21.04 6.35 -3.31
N LEU A 274 20.16 7.25 -2.85
CA LEU A 274 20.50 8.64 -2.51
C LEU A 274 20.86 8.83 -1.03
N GLY A 275 20.70 7.79 -0.20
CA GLY A 275 20.98 7.87 1.24
C GLY A 275 20.03 8.79 2.04
N ASN A 276 18.93 9.23 1.42
CA ASN A 276 17.94 10.16 1.99
C ASN A 276 16.60 9.47 2.34
N PHE A 277 16.64 8.18 2.69
CA PHE A 277 15.46 7.40 2.99
C PHE A 277 15.36 7.09 4.50
N THR A 278 14.13 6.89 4.97
CA THR A 278 13.83 6.37 6.30
C THR A 278 13.07 5.06 6.15
N THR A 279 13.39 4.05 6.96
CA THR A 279 12.65 2.81 6.98
C THR A 279 11.33 2.98 7.72
N VAL A 280 10.32 2.20 7.35
CA VAL A 280 9.06 2.16 8.10
C VAL A 280 9.28 1.65 9.51
N HIS A 281 10.18 0.68 9.66
CA HIS A 281 10.55 0.10 10.95
C HIS A 281 11.02 1.16 11.94
N ASP A 282 12.01 1.99 11.54
CA ASP A 282 12.53 3.06 12.39
C ASP A 282 11.48 4.14 12.68
N MET A 283 10.58 4.41 11.72
CA MET A 283 9.49 5.38 11.92
C MET A 283 8.47 4.89 12.94
N LEU A 284 8.16 3.59 12.95
CA LEU A 284 7.19 3.00 13.88
C LEU A 284 7.69 2.96 15.34
N ASP A 285 8.98 3.21 15.58
CA ASP A 285 9.52 3.41 16.94
C ASP A 285 9.19 4.80 17.51
N VAL A 286 8.85 5.77 16.65
CA VAL A 286 8.65 7.18 17.05
C VAL A 286 7.29 7.77 16.63
N ILE A 287 6.58 7.11 15.71
CA ILE A 287 5.28 7.55 15.20
C ILE A 287 4.30 6.38 15.30
N ASP A 288 3.11 6.65 15.80
CA ASP A 288 2.02 5.68 15.79
C ASP A 288 1.72 5.19 14.37
N GLY A 289 1.55 3.87 14.19
CA GLY A 289 1.36 3.26 12.88
C GLY A 289 0.10 3.75 12.16
N GLN A 290 -0.97 4.07 12.89
CA GLN A 290 -2.21 4.61 12.33
C GLN A 290 -2.05 6.06 11.90
N VAL A 291 -1.24 6.85 12.61
CA VAL A 291 -0.86 8.22 12.21
C VAL A 291 -0.05 8.17 10.93
N LEU A 292 0.95 7.27 10.86
CA LEU A 292 1.76 7.08 9.66
C LEU A 292 0.90 6.61 8.48
N ARG A 293 -0.03 5.69 8.72
CA ARG A 293 -1.03 5.29 7.73
C ARG A 293 -1.83 6.49 7.22
N PHE A 294 -2.37 7.30 8.13
CA PHE A 294 -3.16 8.48 7.76
C PHE A 294 -2.34 9.46 6.92
N PHE A 295 -1.08 9.70 7.30
CA PHE A 295 -0.15 10.50 6.49
C PHE A 295 -0.03 9.94 5.07
N LEU A 296 0.25 8.63 4.95
CA LEU A 296 0.46 7.97 3.65
C LEU A 296 -0.79 7.97 2.76
N VAL A 297 -2.00 7.91 3.33
CA VAL A 297 -3.26 7.89 2.56
C VAL A 297 -3.81 9.27 2.26
N SER A 298 -3.38 10.32 2.95
CA SER A 298 -4.00 11.65 2.89
C SER A 298 -3.93 12.35 1.53
N GLN A 299 -2.96 11.99 0.69
CA GLN A 299 -2.79 12.55 -0.63
C GLN A 299 -3.26 11.57 -1.70
N HIS A 300 -3.85 12.08 -2.79
CA HIS A 300 -4.23 11.27 -3.96
C HIS A 300 -3.08 10.35 -4.39
N TYR A 301 -3.37 9.06 -4.64
CA TYR A 301 -2.32 8.04 -4.82
C TYR A 301 -1.32 8.37 -5.94
N ARG A 302 -1.74 9.00 -7.04
CA ARG A 302 -0.87 9.40 -8.16
C ARG A 302 -0.01 10.63 -7.90
N LYS A 303 -0.33 11.44 -6.90
CA LYS A 303 0.44 12.65 -6.60
C LYS A 303 1.65 12.31 -5.73
N PRO A 304 2.77 13.02 -5.93
CA PRO A 304 3.88 12.94 -4.99
C PRO A 304 3.43 13.31 -3.57
N LEU A 305 4.00 12.62 -2.59
CA LEU A 305 3.78 12.89 -1.17
C LEU A 305 5.06 13.48 -0.58
N VAL A 306 4.99 14.72 -0.11
CA VAL A 306 6.14 15.40 0.51
C VAL A 306 6.27 14.94 1.94
N PHE A 307 7.41 14.34 2.28
CA PHE A 307 7.74 13.88 3.63
C PHE A 307 8.65 14.90 4.32
N THR A 308 8.13 15.49 5.39
CA THR A 308 8.84 16.41 6.29
C THR A 308 8.27 16.24 7.70
N ASP A 309 9.02 16.64 8.73
CA ASP A 309 8.53 16.64 10.11
C ASP A 309 7.23 17.45 10.24
N ALA A 310 7.14 18.59 9.55
CA ALA A 310 5.95 19.42 9.54
C ALA A 310 4.73 18.70 8.93
N SER A 311 4.91 18.00 7.80
CA SER A 311 3.80 17.28 7.14
C SER A 311 3.33 16.08 7.97
N VAL A 312 4.23 15.41 8.67
CA VAL A 312 3.90 14.32 9.61
C VAL A 312 3.16 14.88 10.84
N GLN A 313 3.63 16.00 11.40
CA GLN A 313 2.97 16.66 12.52
C GLN A 313 1.56 17.16 12.16
N ASP A 314 1.36 17.66 10.94
CA ASP A 314 0.04 18.05 10.43
C ASP A 314 -0.89 16.83 10.31
N ALA A 315 -0.37 15.70 9.85
CA ALA A 315 -1.13 14.44 9.78
C ALA A 315 -1.53 13.97 11.19
N GLU A 316 -0.61 14.00 12.15
CA GLU A 316 -0.89 13.66 13.56
C GLU A 316 -1.98 14.55 14.17
N ASN A 317 -1.88 15.88 13.96
CA ASN A 317 -2.89 16.82 14.45
C ASN A 317 -4.27 16.56 13.83
N ASN A 318 -4.33 16.22 12.56
CA ASN A 318 -5.58 15.89 11.88
C ASN A 318 -6.13 14.54 12.35
N PHE A 319 -5.28 13.55 12.53
CA PHE A 319 -5.64 12.25 13.08
C PHE A 319 -6.27 12.37 14.49
N LYS A 320 -5.66 13.17 15.38
CA LYS A 320 -6.21 13.46 16.71
C LYS A 320 -7.60 14.10 16.66
N LYS A 321 -7.85 15.02 15.69
CA LYS A 321 -9.18 15.61 15.49
C LYS A 321 -10.21 14.57 15.05
N ILE A 322 -9.83 13.66 14.15
CA ILE A 322 -10.70 12.58 13.68
C ILE A 322 -11.02 11.63 14.84
N LYS A 323 -10.00 11.22 15.61
CA LYS A 323 -10.18 10.36 16.79
C LYS A 323 -11.10 11.00 17.83
N HIS A 324 -10.88 12.26 18.17
CA HIS A 324 -11.74 12.97 19.12
C HIS A 324 -13.22 13.04 18.66
N ALA A 325 -13.44 13.29 17.37
CA ALA A 325 -14.80 13.28 16.81
C ALA A 325 -15.43 11.88 16.84
N TYR A 326 -14.66 10.83 16.59
CA TYR A 326 -15.08 9.44 16.70
C TYR A 326 -15.49 9.08 18.13
N ASP A 327 -14.62 9.36 19.09
CA ASP A 327 -14.83 9.03 20.52
C ASP A 327 -16.11 9.70 21.01
N LYS A 328 -16.29 10.99 20.70
CA LYS A 328 -17.50 11.74 21.04
C LYS A 328 -18.76 11.15 20.41
N LEU A 329 -18.71 10.87 19.10
CA LEU A 329 -19.85 10.30 18.37
C LEU A 329 -20.23 8.93 18.92
N ASN A 330 -19.23 8.07 19.16
CA ASN A 330 -19.45 6.71 19.67
C ASN A 330 -20.06 6.73 21.09
N PHE A 331 -19.57 7.63 21.94
CA PHE A 331 -20.13 7.83 23.29
C PHE A 331 -21.61 8.26 23.23
N GLU A 332 -21.93 9.31 22.48
CA GLU A 332 -23.30 9.84 22.36
C GLU A 332 -24.29 8.83 21.76
N VAL A 333 -23.82 8.04 20.78
CA VAL A 333 -24.65 6.99 20.18
C VAL A 333 -24.93 5.87 21.16
N LYS A 334 -23.95 5.47 21.99
CA LYS A 334 -24.14 4.45 23.04
C LYS A 334 -25.11 4.93 24.12
N GLU A 335 -24.99 6.17 24.58
CA GLU A 335 -25.88 6.76 25.58
C GLU A 335 -27.35 6.81 25.11
N LYS A 336 -27.56 7.05 23.81
CA LYS A 336 -28.89 7.16 23.19
C LYS A 336 -29.39 5.84 22.60
N ALA A 337 -28.74 4.72 22.87
CA ALA A 337 -29.10 3.40 22.30
C ALA A 337 -30.55 2.95 22.61
N SER A 338 -31.20 3.52 23.64
CA SER A 338 -32.58 3.27 23.97
C SER A 338 -33.60 4.12 23.15
N GLU A 339 -33.14 5.13 22.42
CA GLU A 339 -34.02 5.96 21.59
C GLU A 339 -34.25 5.31 20.22
N VAL A 340 -35.43 5.54 19.62
CA VAL A 340 -35.70 5.10 18.25
C VAL A 340 -34.78 5.82 17.28
N PRO A 341 -34.01 5.11 16.47
CA PRO A 341 -33.09 5.72 15.52
C PRO A 341 -33.80 6.69 14.58
N LYS A 342 -33.45 7.96 14.61
CA LYS A 342 -33.91 8.93 13.62
C LYS A 342 -33.01 8.87 12.40
N VAL A 343 -33.59 8.57 11.24
CA VAL A 343 -32.88 8.63 9.95
C VAL A 343 -32.57 10.09 9.65
N ASP A 344 -31.29 10.40 9.47
CA ASP A 344 -30.85 11.72 9.04
C ASP A 344 -30.52 11.70 7.54
N PRO A 345 -31.36 12.32 6.67
CA PRO A 345 -31.15 12.33 5.25
C PRO A 345 -29.79 12.94 4.84
N LYS A 346 -29.26 13.85 5.66
CA LYS A 346 -27.97 14.52 5.38
C LYS A 346 -26.81 13.53 5.42
N ILE A 347 -26.88 12.49 6.24
CA ILE A 347 -25.84 11.43 6.27
C ILE A 347 -25.80 10.66 4.95
N ALA A 348 -26.95 10.40 4.36
CA ALA A 348 -27.00 9.77 3.02
C ALA A 348 -26.40 10.67 1.94
N GLU A 349 -26.58 12.00 2.02
CA GLU A 349 -25.92 12.95 1.10
C GLU A 349 -24.40 12.92 1.25
N PHE A 350 -23.85 12.91 2.49
CA PHE A 350 -22.41 12.78 2.74
C PHE A 350 -21.86 11.46 2.18
N ARG A 351 -22.58 10.34 2.39
CA ARG A 351 -22.17 9.05 1.81
C ARG A 351 -22.08 9.11 0.28
N GLN A 352 -23.10 9.68 -0.39
CA GLN A 352 -23.10 9.82 -1.84
C GLN A 352 -21.99 10.76 -2.34
N ALA A 353 -21.72 11.85 -1.62
CA ALA A 353 -20.64 12.78 -1.92
C ALA A 353 -19.27 12.06 -1.79
N PHE A 354 -19.03 11.32 -0.72
CA PHE A 354 -17.80 10.55 -0.54
C PHE A 354 -17.62 9.50 -1.65
N ILE A 355 -18.66 8.73 -1.95
CA ILE A 355 -18.63 7.74 -3.04
C ILE A 355 -18.33 8.41 -4.39
N LYS A 356 -18.91 9.58 -4.66
CA LYS A 356 -18.68 10.31 -5.91
C LYS A 356 -17.21 10.68 -6.08
N GLU A 357 -16.57 11.17 -5.03
CA GLU A 357 -15.16 11.54 -5.06
C GLU A 357 -14.26 10.30 -5.18
N MET A 358 -14.56 9.24 -4.46
CA MET A 358 -13.80 8.00 -4.53
C MET A 358 -14.02 7.24 -5.85
N ASP A 359 -15.19 7.35 -6.48
CA ASP A 359 -15.45 6.79 -7.82
C ASP A 359 -14.66 7.50 -8.92
N ASP A 360 -14.13 8.70 -8.68
CA ASP A 360 -13.30 9.44 -9.62
C ASP A 360 -11.81 9.20 -9.35
N ASP A 361 -11.33 8.02 -9.70
CA ASP A 361 -9.91 7.64 -9.61
C ASP A 361 -9.38 7.59 -8.17
N PHE A 362 -10.22 7.08 -7.25
CA PHE A 362 -9.90 6.96 -5.83
C PHE A 362 -9.43 8.29 -5.20
N ASN A 363 -10.14 9.39 -5.50
CA ASN A 363 -9.75 10.73 -5.06
C ASN A 363 -9.94 10.91 -3.55
N ILE A 364 -9.07 10.27 -2.80
CA ILE A 364 -9.10 10.30 -1.33
C ILE A 364 -8.93 11.72 -0.76
N SER A 365 -8.20 12.61 -1.44
CA SER A 365 -8.02 13.98 -0.97
C SER A 365 -9.35 14.73 -0.90
N ASN A 366 -10.20 14.58 -1.93
CA ASN A 366 -11.54 15.12 -1.92
C ASN A 366 -12.46 14.32 -0.98
N GLY A 367 -12.30 13.00 -0.94
CA GLY A 367 -13.03 12.13 0.01
C GLY A 367 -12.81 12.56 1.46
N LEU A 368 -11.57 12.89 1.84
CA LEU A 368 -11.26 13.43 3.16
C LEU A 368 -11.89 14.81 3.42
N THR A 369 -12.02 15.65 2.38
CA THR A 369 -12.74 16.93 2.50
C THR A 369 -14.20 16.67 2.90
N VAL A 370 -14.88 15.74 2.24
CA VAL A 370 -16.25 15.34 2.61
C VAL A 370 -16.30 14.76 4.03
N PHE A 371 -15.28 14.00 4.42
CA PHE A 371 -15.18 13.44 5.76
C PHE A 371 -15.04 14.52 6.84
N TYR A 372 -14.24 15.56 6.59
CA TYR A 372 -14.14 16.70 7.52
C TYR A 372 -15.45 17.52 7.59
N GLU A 373 -16.19 17.63 6.50
CA GLU A 373 -17.52 18.24 6.53
C GLU A 373 -18.52 17.42 7.35
N LEU A 374 -18.48 16.09 7.25
CA LEU A 374 -19.24 15.18 8.10
C LEU A 374 -18.87 15.36 9.59
N ILE A 375 -17.57 15.41 9.91
CA ILE A 375 -17.08 15.63 11.28
C ILE A 375 -17.60 16.98 11.81
N LYS A 376 -17.55 18.03 11.02
CA LYS A 376 -18.11 19.34 11.39
C LYS A 376 -19.61 19.27 11.67
N TYR A 377 -20.35 18.54 10.84
CA TYR A 377 -21.79 18.32 11.01
C TYR A 377 -22.11 17.58 12.31
N ILE A 378 -21.36 16.51 12.58
CA ILE A 378 -21.45 15.74 13.84
C ILE A 378 -21.18 16.66 15.05
N ASN A 379 -20.14 17.49 15.00
CA ASN A 379 -19.76 18.40 16.09
C ASN A 379 -20.80 19.51 16.37
N LEU A 380 -21.70 19.79 15.43
CA LEU A 380 -22.84 20.70 15.61
C LEU A 380 -24.03 20.01 16.35
N GLY A 381 -23.87 18.75 16.77
CA GLY A 381 -24.88 18.01 17.56
C GLY A 381 -25.68 16.98 16.75
N HIS A 382 -25.37 16.78 15.47
CA HIS A 382 -26.03 15.79 14.62
C HIS A 382 -25.40 14.40 14.77
N MET A 383 -25.50 13.83 15.98
CA MET A 383 -24.93 12.54 16.32
C MET A 383 -26.00 11.45 16.24
N SER A 384 -25.78 10.47 15.39
CA SER A 384 -26.72 9.38 15.12
C SER A 384 -26.00 8.07 14.81
N VAL A 385 -26.73 6.97 14.91
CA VAL A 385 -26.24 5.63 14.50
C VAL A 385 -25.80 5.63 13.03
N ASP A 386 -26.56 6.30 12.15
CA ASP A 386 -26.22 6.41 10.73
C ASP A 386 -24.91 7.20 10.50
N ALA A 387 -24.67 8.26 11.31
CA ALA A 387 -23.43 9.04 11.27
C ALA A 387 -22.23 8.19 11.72
N LEU A 388 -22.37 7.40 12.78
CA LEU A 388 -21.35 6.47 13.25
C LEU A 388 -21.06 5.38 12.22
N ALA A 389 -22.11 4.83 11.59
CA ALA A 389 -21.96 3.84 10.53
C ALA A 389 -21.16 4.40 9.34
N LEU A 390 -21.48 5.61 8.85
CA LEU A 390 -20.74 6.25 7.78
C LEU A 390 -19.29 6.58 8.19
N PHE A 391 -19.10 7.02 9.43
CA PHE A 391 -17.75 7.28 9.96
C PHE A 391 -16.89 6.01 9.89
N ASN A 392 -17.43 4.88 10.38
CA ASN A 392 -16.74 3.59 10.35
C ASN A 392 -16.48 3.09 8.90
N GLU A 393 -17.43 3.29 7.97
CA GLU A 393 -17.25 2.97 6.56
C GLU A 393 -16.03 3.72 5.97
N ILE A 394 -15.91 5.02 6.26
CA ILE A 394 -14.79 5.84 5.77
C ILE A 394 -13.48 5.40 6.42
N LEU A 395 -13.46 5.18 7.74
CA LEU A 395 -12.28 4.67 8.46
C LEU A 395 -11.80 3.33 7.88
N MET A 396 -12.72 2.39 7.64
CA MET A 396 -12.41 1.10 7.04
C MET A 396 -11.72 1.27 5.66
N ILE A 397 -12.23 2.17 4.81
CA ILE A 397 -11.68 2.42 3.47
C ILE A 397 -10.26 3.00 3.57
N ILE A 398 -10.03 3.98 4.45
CA ILE A 398 -8.69 4.56 4.66
C ILE A 398 -7.78 3.65 5.50
N GLY A 399 -8.31 2.56 6.05
CA GLY A 399 -7.57 1.54 6.80
C GLY A 399 -7.14 1.99 8.19
N ILE A 400 -7.95 2.80 8.83
CA ILE A 400 -7.77 3.23 10.22
C ILE A 400 -8.79 2.49 11.08
N GLU A 401 -8.32 1.98 12.19
CA GLU A 401 -9.14 1.35 13.21
C GLU A 401 -8.95 2.12 14.52
N PHE A 402 -10.03 2.67 15.03
CA PHE A 402 -10.02 3.14 16.41
C PHE A 402 -10.56 2.02 17.28
N GLU A 403 -9.78 1.67 18.28
CA GLU A 403 -10.33 0.86 19.36
C GLU A 403 -11.55 1.61 19.91
N ALA A 404 -12.69 0.91 19.99
CA ALA A 404 -13.82 1.44 20.73
C ALA A 404 -13.26 1.84 22.11
N PRO A 405 -13.51 3.08 22.59
CA PRO A 405 -13.03 3.44 23.90
C PRO A 405 -13.46 2.30 24.82
N ASP A 406 -12.48 1.69 25.48
CA ASP A 406 -12.76 0.65 26.47
C ASP A 406 -13.95 1.15 27.26
N MET A 407 -15.02 0.33 27.30
CA MET A 407 -16.08 0.58 28.28
C MET A 407 -15.31 0.91 29.55
N LEU A 408 -15.58 2.07 30.13
CA LEU A 408 -14.87 2.51 31.30
C LEU A 408 -14.64 1.30 32.18
N ASP A 409 -13.37 0.99 32.48
CA ASP A 409 -13.09 -0.01 33.49
C ASP A 409 -14.00 0.30 34.65
N ASP A 410 -14.78 -0.68 35.14
CA ASP A 410 -15.70 -0.47 36.28
C ASP A 410 -15.01 0.33 37.40
N GLU A 411 -13.69 0.21 37.51
CA GLU A 411 -12.83 0.96 38.43
C GLU A 411 -12.77 2.47 38.11
N ILE A 412 -12.77 2.89 36.83
CA ILE A 412 -12.74 4.32 36.45
C ILE A 412 -14.11 4.94 36.68
N GLU A 413 -15.18 4.25 36.33
CA GLU A 413 -16.55 4.68 36.63
C GLU A 413 -16.77 4.82 38.15
N GLN A 414 -16.31 3.84 38.93
CA GLN A 414 -16.37 3.91 40.39
C GLN A 414 -15.59 5.10 40.89
N LEU A 415 -14.38 5.37 40.42
CA LEU A 415 -13.56 6.49 40.81
C LEU A 415 -14.21 7.86 40.45
N ILE A 416 -14.86 7.94 39.27
CA ILE A 416 -15.61 9.14 38.89
C ILE A 416 -16.82 9.35 39.80
N ALA A 417 -17.60 8.30 40.09
CA ALA A 417 -18.72 8.39 41.01
C ALA A 417 -18.28 8.76 42.41
N GLU A 418 -17.18 8.18 42.92
CA GLU A 418 -16.59 8.52 44.22
C GLU A 418 -16.11 9.97 44.28
N ARG A 419 -15.47 10.47 43.20
CA ARG A 419 -15.10 11.88 43.06
C ARG A 419 -16.33 12.81 43.09
N GLN A 420 -17.41 12.46 42.40
CA GLN A 420 -18.63 13.26 42.42
C GLN A 420 -19.25 13.29 43.84
N LEU A 421 -19.28 12.14 44.50
CA LEU A 421 -19.78 12.05 45.89
C LEU A 421 -18.92 12.89 46.85
N ALA A 422 -17.61 12.85 46.72
CA ALA A 422 -16.67 13.68 47.49
C ALA A 422 -16.95 15.19 47.30
N ARG A 423 -17.20 15.62 46.04
CA ARG A 423 -17.57 17.03 45.74
C ARG A 423 -18.91 17.44 46.36
N VAL A 424 -19.92 16.56 46.34
CA VAL A 424 -21.22 16.80 46.99
C VAL A 424 -21.04 16.96 48.51
N ASN A 425 -20.18 16.14 49.11
CA ASN A 425 -19.86 16.15 50.53
C ASN A 425 -18.86 17.27 50.91
N ARG A 426 -18.42 18.10 49.95
CA ARG A 426 -17.41 19.16 50.10
C ARG A 426 -16.01 18.65 50.51
N ASP A 427 -15.73 17.38 50.28
CA ASP A 427 -14.40 16.80 50.43
C ASP A 427 -13.58 17.02 49.16
N TYR A 428 -13.09 18.24 49.00
CA TYR A 428 -12.34 18.65 47.82
C TYR A 428 -10.96 17.97 47.74
N GLN A 429 -10.40 17.58 48.88
CA GLN A 429 -9.11 16.93 48.95
C GLN A 429 -9.18 15.52 48.29
N LEU A 430 -10.18 14.72 48.66
CA LEU A 430 -10.41 13.43 48.06
C LEU A 430 -10.77 13.56 46.56
N ALA A 431 -11.55 14.56 46.18
CA ALA A 431 -11.92 14.79 44.77
C ALA A 431 -10.68 15.13 43.92
N ASP A 432 -9.73 15.89 44.42
CA ASP A 432 -8.48 16.23 43.72
C ASP A 432 -7.50 15.05 43.70
N GLU A 433 -7.45 14.24 44.76
CA GLU A 433 -6.66 13.00 44.77
C GLU A 433 -7.14 12.00 43.69
N ILE A 434 -8.46 11.80 43.61
CA ILE A 434 -9.04 10.90 42.58
C ILE A 434 -8.74 11.44 41.15
N ARG A 435 -8.85 12.74 40.94
CA ARG A 435 -8.50 13.40 39.69
C ARG A 435 -7.03 13.18 39.32
N GLY A 436 -6.13 13.31 40.31
CA GLY A 436 -4.70 13.07 40.13
C GLY A 436 -4.40 11.59 39.77
N ARG A 437 -5.06 10.65 40.45
CA ARG A 437 -4.95 9.19 40.13
C ARG A 437 -5.41 8.89 38.71
N LEU A 438 -6.51 9.45 38.26
CA LEU A 438 -7.00 9.28 36.90
C LEU A 438 -6.05 9.92 35.87
N ALA A 439 -5.53 11.10 36.14
CA ALA A 439 -4.56 11.77 35.28
C ALA A 439 -3.25 10.97 35.14
N THR A 440 -2.77 10.30 36.21
CA THR A 440 -1.58 9.43 36.13
C THR A 440 -1.81 8.16 35.30
N LYS A 441 -3.08 7.78 35.05
CA LYS A 441 -3.48 6.70 34.16
C LYS A 441 -3.80 7.20 32.72
N GLY A 442 -3.48 8.46 32.41
CA GLY A 442 -3.77 9.06 31.10
C GLY A 442 -5.26 9.38 30.90
N ILE A 443 -6.04 9.55 31.98
CA ILE A 443 -7.46 9.88 31.95
C ILE A 443 -7.65 11.36 32.27
N ALA A 444 -8.08 12.15 31.30
CA ALA A 444 -8.46 13.54 31.49
C ALA A 444 -9.96 13.68 31.77
N LEU A 445 -10.34 14.36 32.86
CA LEU A 445 -11.73 14.61 33.25
C LEU A 445 -12.19 15.97 32.79
N LEU A 446 -13.34 16.04 32.14
CA LEU A 446 -14.05 17.28 31.78
C LEU A 446 -15.37 17.37 32.54
N ASP A 447 -15.49 18.32 33.48
CA ASP A 447 -16.74 18.59 34.14
C ASP A 447 -17.70 19.34 33.19
N THR A 448 -18.92 18.82 32.97
CA THR A 448 -19.97 19.42 32.13
C THR A 448 -21.23 19.63 32.96
N PRO A 449 -22.20 20.45 32.50
CA PRO A 449 -23.48 20.62 33.20
C PRO A 449 -24.27 19.31 33.34
N ASP A 450 -24.06 18.35 32.44
CA ASP A 450 -24.77 17.08 32.39
C ASP A 450 -24.00 15.93 33.08
N GLY A 451 -22.84 16.21 33.69
CA GLY A 451 -21.99 15.21 34.35
C GLY A 451 -20.51 15.36 34.05
N VAL A 452 -19.70 14.36 34.42
CA VAL A 452 -18.28 14.32 34.13
C VAL A 452 -18.06 13.52 32.86
N ARG A 453 -17.37 14.12 31.88
CA ARG A 453 -16.85 13.41 30.70
C ARG A 453 -15.36 13.17 30.89
N TRP A 454 -14.83 12.18 30.23
CA TRP A 454 -13.42 11.87 30.28
C TRP A 454 -12.88 11.48 28.91
N THR A 455 -11.57 11.69 28.74
CA THR A 455 -10.83 11.25 27.54
C THR A 455 -9.56 10.55 28.01
N ARG A 456 -9.07 9.58 27.25
CA ARG A 456 -7.70 9.07 27.39
C ARG A 456 -6.80 9.93 26.50
N ASP A 457 -5.70 10.47 27.10
CA ASP A 457 -4.65 11.21 26.39
C ASP A 457 -3.78 10.25 25.57
#